data_f58d6ec2c5850ce1364a69166ec92a8d
#
_entry.id   f58d6ec2c5850ce1364a69166ec92a8d
#
_cell.length_a   1.000
_cell.length_b   1.000
_cell.length_c   1.000
_cell.angle_alpha   90.00
_cell.angle_beta   90.00
_cell.angle_gamma   90.00
#
_symmetry.space_group_name_H-M   'P 1'
#
loop_
_entity.id
_entity.type
_entity.pdbx_description
1 polymer ?
#
loop_
_entity_poly.entity_id
_entity_poly.type
_entity_poly.pdbx_seq_one_letter_code
_entity_poly.pdbx_strand_id
1 'polypeptide(L)'
;MPSKLPSTSFSSLTRCFRACHPQRHVQSRLLSSTARRTTDGVYGELTAMRTRTPFIEAFRKQQAGENPSLAVPTAIHERDISPKRHIRLGTIFMDLDALAGVIAYKHTGDSVMTVTAAVDRITLKHPLSEICDLELSGQVSFATGRSSMEISIQVAKAPKEGSVRSEEDVLLTCAFTMVSLDPTTKKPVAISPLITNTPEEKAMFAQGEANYARKKSASALALRKQTPNDEESDLIHQIWLAQQDYHNPNTPTRKPASALFMHDTTIQSVQIMQPQYRNRHNFMIFGGFLLKSTFELAFTCASSISHTRPTFLSLDPSVFENPVPVGSVLYLTATVAYSDSELVSDGLLDKKSPEGSSRIQIRVDSKVRDIEHGETKPTGTFNYTFEVGRDVRIVPQTYGEFMMFLDARRRSYTAMSPWNLAFLDVRISTFVSISGREILRAS
;
A
#
# COMPACT_ATOMS: atom_id res chain seq x y z
N MET A 1 10.66 64.20 -24.15
CA MET A 1 9.64 64.25 -25.23
C MET A 1 9.29 62.80 -25.54
N PRO A 2 8.06 62.37 -25.37
CA PRO A 2 7.60 60.97 -25.52
C PRO A 2 7.02 60.75 -26.91
N SER A 3 7.41 59.66 -27.56
CA SER A 3 6.78 59.18 -28.79
C SER A 3 5.67 58.19 -28.49
N LYS A 4 4.50 58.51 -29.02
CA LYS A 4 3.24 57.82 -28.91
C LYS A 4 3.24 56.47 -29.64
N LEU A 5 2.73 55.41 -28.98
CA LEU A 5 2.29 54.17 -29.59
C LEU A 5 0.83 54.29 -30.05
N PRO A 6 0.43 53.71 -31.19
CA PRO A 6 -0.96 53.72 -31.63
C PRO A 6 -1.71 52.55 -31.05
N SER A 7 -2.93 52.85 -30.55
CA SER A 7 -3.96 51.93 -30.16
C SER A 7 -4.59 51.24 -31.39
N THR A 8 -4.57 49.91 -31.46
CA THR A 8 -5.42 49.16 -32.38
C THR A 8 -6.55 48.48 -31.59
N SER A 9 -7.74 48.94 -31.89
CA SER A 9 -9.03 48.41 -31.50
C SER A 9 -9.27 47.03 -32.08
N PHE A 10 -9.57 46.04 -31.22
CA PHE A 10 -10.20 44.79 -31.65
C PHE A 10 -11.71 44.93 -31.53
N SER A 11 -12.35 45.16 -32.66
CA SER A 11 -13.80 45.03 -32.81
C SER A 11 -14.16 43.66 -33.40
N SER A 12 -15.09 42.99 -32.73
CA SER A 12 -16.12 42.12 -33.30
C SER A 12 -15.74 40.99 -34.26
N LEU A 13 -15.79 39.77 -33.77
CA LEU A 13 -16.22 38.60 -34.55
C LEU A 13 -17.26 37.82 -33.78
N THR A 14 -18.48 38.39 -33.79
CA THR A 14 -19.72 37.64 -33.50
C THR A 14 -20.36 37.37 -34.85
N ARG A 15 -20.31 36.13 -35.35
CA ARG A 15 -21.31 35.60 -36.28
C ARG A 15 -21.16 34.10 -36.51
N CYS A 16 -22.34 33.49 -36.40
CA CYS A 16 -22.81 32.29 -37.07
C CYS A 16 -22.39 30.94 -36.54
N PHE A 17 -23.15 30.41 -35.60
CA PHE A 17 -23.68 29.06 -35.72
C PHE A 17 -25.20 29.09 -35.43
N ARG A 18 -25.97 29.16 -36.48
CA ARG A 18 -27.41 28.89 -36.48
C ARG A 18 -27.63 27.51 -37.02
N ALA A 19 -28.29 26.69 -36.23
CA ALA A 19 -29.29 25.70 -36.57
C ALA A 19 -28.93 24.53 -37.49
N CYS A 20 -28.90 23.34 -36.91
CA CYS A 20 -29.62 22.20 -37.44
C CYS A 20 -30.07 21.33 -36.28
N HIS A 21 -31.35 21.44 -35.94
CA HIS A 21 -32.06 20.43 -35.16
C HIS A 21 -32.57 19.32 -36.10
N PRO A 22 -32.51 18.08 -35.68
CA PRO A 22 -33.69 17.24 -35.76
C PRO A 22 -34.11 16.80 -34.35
N GLN A 23 -35.33 17.13 -34.02
CA GLN A 23 -36.09 16.59 -32.91
C GLN A 23 -36.17 15.05 -33.09
N ARG A 24 -35.52 14.32 -32.16
CA ARG A 24 -35.92 12.95 -31.86
C ARG A 24 -36.58 12.98 -30.47
N HIS A 25 -37.89 12.79 -30.48
CA HIS A 25 -38.66 12.40 -29.33
C HIS A 25 -38.03 11.16 -28.68
N VAL A 26 -37.28 11.32 -27.63
CA VAL A 26 -36.98 10.23 -26.68
C VAL A 26 -38.07 10.31 -25.62
N GLN A 27 -39.02 9.40 -25.67
CA GLN A 27 -39.96 9.16 -24.59
C GLN A 27 -39.16 8.80 -23.36
N SER A 28 -39.09 9.74 -22.41
CA SER A 28 -38.63 9.46 -21.06
C SER A 28 -39.64 8.55 -20.38
N ARG A 29 -39.34 7.26 -20.32
CA ARG A 29 -40.00 6.35 -19.36
C ARG A 29 -39.60 6.86 -17.95
N LEU A 30 -40.54 7.53 -17.32
CA LEU A 30 -40.53 7.78 -15.90
C LEU A 30 -40.57 6.42 -15.21
N LEU A 31 -39.42 5.94 -14.83
CA LEU A 31 -39.28 4.95 -13.76
C LEU A 31 -39.60 5.66 -12.45
N SER A 32 -40.86 5.56 -11.99
CA SER A 32 -41.24 5.93 -10.65
C SER A 32 -40.62 4.93 -9.68
N SER A 33 -39.36 5.13 -9.30
CA SER A 33 -38.84 4.51 -8.12
C SER A 33 -39.18 5.42 -6.96
N THR A 34 -40.10 5.00 -6.11
CA THR A 34 -40.28 5.52 -4.76
C THR A 34 -39.08 5.13 -3.91
N ALA A 35 -37.88 5.53 -4.33
CA ALA A 35 -36.71 5.51 -3.48
C ALA A 35 -36.89 6.64 -2.45
N ARG A 36 -37.03 6.26 -1.18
CA ARG A 36 -36.89 7.21 -0.07
C ARG A 36 -35.60 8.00 -0.33
N ARG A 37 -35.75 9.31 -0.60
CA ARG A 37 -34.64 10.24 -0.61
C ARG A 37 -34.09 10.27 0.80
N THR A 38 -33.07 9.46 1.07
CA THR A 38 -32.20 9.68 2.23
C THR A 38 -31.49 11.01 2.00
N THR A 39 -31.29 11.75 3.08
CA THR A 39 -30.71 13.11 3.11
C THR A 39 -29.27 13.20 2.58
N ASP A 40 -28.75 12.15 1.99
CA ASP A 40 -27.36 12.05 1.53
C ASP A 40 -27.11 12.52 0.08
N GLY A 41 -28.11 12.99 -0.65
CA GLY A 41 -27.95 13.64 -1.95
C GLY A 41 -26.92 13.01 -2.89
N VAL A 42 -26.11 13.84 -3.54
CA VAL A 42 -24.99 13.45 -4.43
C VAL A 42 -23.97 12.53 -3.75
N TYR A 43 -23.82 12.61 -2.44
CA TYR A 43 -22.90 11.77 -1.66
C TYR A 43 -23.35 10.30 -1.55
N GLY A 44 -24.63 10.02 -1.63
CA GLY A 44 -25.15 8.64 -1.64
C GLY A 44 -24.73 7.87 -2.89
N GLU A 45 -24.81 8.50 -4.06
CA GLU A 45 -24.40 7.89 -5.33
C GLU A 45 -22.90 7.70 -5.43
N LEU A 46 -22.10 8.69 -4.98
CA LEU A 46 -20.64 8.58 -4.92
C LEU A 46 -20.20 7.50 -3.96
N THR A 47 -20.92 7.30 -2.87
CA THR A 47 -20.67 6.22 -1.92
C THR A 47 -20.99 4.84 -2.53
N ALA A 48 -22.07 4.72 -3.31
CA ALA A 48 -22.44 3.49 -3.99
C ALA A 48 -21.38 3.06 -5.05
N MET A 49 -20.75 4.00 -5.75
CA MET A 49 -19.63 3.72 -6.65
C MET A 49 -18.40 3.17 -5.94
N ARG A 50 -18.17 3.59 -4.71
CA ARG A 50 -17.02 3.20 -3.90
C ARG A 50 -17.18 1.85 -3.23
N THR A 51 -18.39 1.48 -2.87
CA THR A 51 -18.71 0.28 -2.08
C THR A 51 -18.83 -1.00 -2.88
N ARG A 52 -18.25 -1.06 -4.05
CA ARG A 52 -18.07 -2.33 -4.76
C ARG A 52 -16.98 -3.21 -4.14
N THR A 53 -16.44 -2.84 -2.97
CA THR A 53 -15.61 -3.71 -2.15
C THR A 53 -16.53 -4.66 -1.37
N PRO A 54 -16.43 -5.97 -1.54
CA PRO A 54 -17.31 -6.95 -0.89
C PRO A 54 -17.40 -6.78 0.63
N PHE A 55 -16.28 -6.36 1.26
CA PHE A 55 -16.23 -6.14 2.72
C PHE A 55 -17.04 -4.94 3.19
N ILE A 56 -17.09 -3.87 2.43
CA ILE A 56 -17.91 -2.70 2.79
C ILE A 56 -19.38 -3.03 2.62
N GLU A 57 -19.75 -3.84 1.63
CA GLU A 57 -21.11 -4.35 1.46
C GLU A 57 -21.51 -5.30 2.60
N ALA A 58 -20.62 -6.22 3.00
CA ALA A 58 -20.83 -7.11 4.12
C ALA A 58 -21.04 -6.33 5.42
N PHE A 59 -20.22 -5.31 5.69
CA PHE A 59 -20.37 -4.45 6.85
C PHE A 59 -21.71 -3.71 6.88
N ARG A 60 -22.17 -3.19 5.72
CA ARG A 60 -23.49 -2.53 5.61
C ARG A 60 -24.65 -3.47 5.84
N LYS A 61 -24.57 -4.70 5.30
CA LYS A 61 -25.57 -5.75 5.56
C LYS A 61 -25.65 -6.09 7.03
N GLN A 62 -24.51 -6.15 7.73
CA GLN A 62 -24.48 -6.36 9.18
C GLN A 62 -25.13 -5.19 9.95
N GLN A 63 -24.91 -3.93 9.55
CA GLN A 63 -25.60 -2.78 10.14
C GLN A 63 -27.10 -2.79 9.87
N ALA A 64 -27.53 -3.34 8.74
CA ALA A 64 -28.93 -3.53 8.39
C ALA A 64 -29.62 -4.71 9.15
N GLY A 65 -28.87 -5.41 10.02
CA GLY A 65 -29.38 -6.59 10.74
C GLY A 65 -29.27 -7.91 9.96
N GLU A 66 -28.65 -7.90 8.80
CA GLU A 66 -28.33 -9.10 8.04
C GLU A 66 -27.00 -9.66 8.55
N ASN A 67 -26.92 -10.96 8.86
CA ASN A 67 -25.67 -11.63 9.29
C ASN A 67 -24.81 -12.01 8.06
N PRO A 68 -23.85 -11.20 7.62
CA PRO A 68 -22.96 -11.59 6.54
C PRO A 68 -21.91 -12.56 7.06
N SER A 69 -21.63 -13.61 6.32
CA SER A 69 -20.42 -14.41 6.51
C SER A 69 -19.19 -13.52 6.36
N LEU A 70 -18.21 -13.63 7.29
CA LEU A 70 -16.94 -12.86 7.20
C LEU A 70 -15.99 -13.38 6.14
N ALA A 71 -16.09 -14.64 5.80
CA ALA A 71 -15.38 -15.21 4.66
C ALA A 71 -16.28 -15.02 3.43
N VAL A 72 -16.11 -13.90 2.76
CA VAL A 72 -16.75 -13.66 1.46
C VAL A 72 -15.76 -14.09 0.39
N PRO A 73 -16.05 -15.15 -0.37
CA PRO A 73 -15.26 -15.46 -1.56
C PRO A 73 -15.23 -14.24 -2.44
N THR A 74 -14.05 -13.69 -2.69
CA THR A 74 -13.90 -12.55 -3.58
C THR A 74 -13.61 -13.09 -4.95
N ALA A 75 -14.65 -13.20 -5.79
CA ALA A 75 -14.45 -13.51 -7.19
C ALA A 75 -13.54 -12.47 -7.85
N ILE A 76 -12.57 -12.92 -8.60
CA ILE A 76 -11.73 -12.04 -9.41
C ILE A 76 -12.58 -11.52 -10.56
N HIS A 77 -12.99 -10.26 -10.49
CA HIS A 77 -13.66 -9.61 -11.60
C HIS A 77 -12.65 -9.33 -12.74
N GLU A 78 -13.10 -9.36 -13.99
CA GLU A 78 -12.25 -9.04 -15.14
C GLU A 78 -11.52 -7.70 -15.02
N ARG A 79 -12.11 -6.73 -14.30
CA ARG A 79 -11.48 -5.43 -14.02
C ARG A 79 -10.24 -5.51 -13.11
N ASP A 80 -10.10 -6.59 -12.32
CA ASP A 80 -8.98 -6.78 -11.39
C ASP A 80 -7.82 -7.52 -12.06
N ILE A 81 -8.04 -7.95 -13.31
CA ILE A 81 -7.07 -8.65 -14.15
C ILE A 81 -6.54 -7.68 -15.20
N SER A 82 -5.22 -7.61 -15.33
CA SER A 82 -4.61 -6.84 -16.43
C SER A 82 -4.91 -7.53 -17.79
N PRO A 83 -4.82 -6.82 -18.92
CA PRO A 83 -5.03 -7.41 -20.24
C PRO A 83 -4.18 -8.65 -20.53
N LYS A 84 -3.08 -8.83 -19.81
CA LYS A 84 -2.18 -10.01 -19.88
C LYS A 84 -2.47 -11.03 -18.77
N ARG A 85 -3.68 -11.07 -18.21
CA ARG A 85 -4.12 -12.02 -17.16
C ARG A 85 -3.29 -11.94 -15.85
N HIS A 86 -2.96 -10.74 -15.40
CA HIS A 86 -2.31 -10.52 -14.12
C HIS A 86 -3.25 -9.83 -13.14
N ILE A 87 -3.20 -10.25 -11.88
CA ILE A 87 -3.99 -9.63 -10.81
C ILE A 87 -3.48 -8.22 -10.54
N ARG A 88 -4.41 -7.30 -10.27
CA ARG A 88 -4.12 -5.94 -9.85
C ARG A 88 -3.92 -5.90 -8.33
N LEU A 89 -2.69 -6.09 -7.88
CA LEU A 89 -2.34 -6.09 -6.45
C LEU A 89 -2.76 -4.80 -5.72
N GLY A 90 -2.74 -3.66 -6.39
CA GLY A 90 -3.22 -2.40 -5.80
C GLY A 90 -4.69 -2.47 -5.38
N THR A 91 -5.55 -3.17 -6.11
CA THR A 91 -6.95 -3.39 -5.72
C THR A 91 -7.03 -4.31 -4.50
N ILE A 92 -6.24 -5.39 -4.47
CA ILE A 92 -6.17 -6.28 -3.31
C ILE A 92 -5.73 -5.51 -2.05
N PHE A 93 -4.76 -4.60 -2.15
CA PHE A 93 -4.34 -3.79 -1.00
C PHE A 93 -5.47 -2.88 -0.48
N MET A 94 -6.33 -2.39 -1.35
CA MET A 94 -7.55 -1.68 -0.91
C MET A 94 -8.50 -2.61 -0.16
N ASP A 95 -8.70 -3.82 -0.66
CA ASP A 95 -9.60 -4.80 -0.07
C ASP A 95 -9.08 -5.30 1.28
N LEU A 96 -7.77 -5.47 1.42
CA LEU A 96 -7.13 -5.82 2.70
C LEU A 96 -7.37 -4.76 3.78
N ASP A 97 -7.19 -3.49 3.45
CA ASP A 97 -7.44 -2.38 4.39
C ASP A 97 -8.93 -2.27 4.74
N ALA A 98 -9.82 -2.51 3.77
CA ALA A 98 -11.26 -2.56 4.00
C ALA A 98 -11.65 -3.70 4.95
N LEU A 99 -11.08 -4.91 4.74
CA LEU A 99 -11.31 -6.05 5.63
C LEU A 99 -10.77 -5.79 7.04
N ALA A 100 -9.57 -5.21 7.17
CA ALA A 100 -9.03 -4.78 8.46
C ALA A 100 -10.00 -3.86 9.19
N GLY A 101 -10.58 -2.89 8.49
CA GLY A 101 -11.60 -2.00 9.04
C GLY A 101 -12.85 -2.75 9.53
N VAL A 102 -13.37 -3.69 8.76
CA VAL A 102 -14.54 -4.50 9.15
C VAL A 102 -14.26 -5.32 10.40
N ILE A 103 -13.11 -6.01 10.47
CA ILE A 103 -12.69 -6.80 11.63
C ILE A 103 -12.52 -5.90 12.86
N ALA A 104 -11.90 -4.73 12.70
CA ALA A 104 -11.74 -3.77 13.77
C ALA A 104 -13.09 -3.34 14.38
N TYR A 105 -14.07 -3.00 13.53
CA TYR A 105 -15.40 -2.62 14.00
C TYR A 105 -16.18 -3.76 14.66
N LYS A 106 -15.95 -5.01 14.25
CA LYS A 106 -16.51 -6.15 14.97
C LYS A 106 -15.98 -6.28 16.40
N HIS A 107 -14.72 -5.91 16.61
CA HIS A 107 -14.12 -5.95 17.94
C HIS A 107 -14.51 -4.74 18.80
N THR A 108 -14.57 -3.54 18.22
CA THR A 108 -14.77 -2.29 18.98
C THR A 108 -16.22 -1.81 19.04
N GLY A 109 -17.08 -2.27 18.11
CA GLY A 109 -18.41 -1.73 17.91
C GLY A 109 -18.39 -0.39 17.15
N ASP A 110 -19.57 0.21 16.99
CA ASP A 110 -19.78 1.44 16.19
C ASP A 110 -19.61 2.74 17.00
N SER A 111 -19.42 2.64 18.32
CA SER A 111 -19.29 3.81 19.20
C SER A 111 -17.99 4.56 19.05
N VAL A 112 -16.97 3.94 18.45
CA VAL A 112 -15.64 4.52 18.22
C VAL A 112 -15.34 4.62 16.73
N MET A 113 -14.45 5.53 16.39
CA MET A 113 -13.95 5.69 15.04
C MET A 113 -12.61 4.96 14.91
N THR A 114 -12.51 3.96 14.05
CA THR A 114 -11.28 3.21 13.84
C THR A 114 -10.62 3.58 12.53
N VAL A 115 -9.31 3.84 12.57
CA VAL A 115 -8.49 4.25 11.43
C VAL A 115 -7.24 3.40 11.32
N THR A 116 -6.76 3.21 10.09
CA THR A 116 -5.51 2.51 9.82
C THR A 116 -4.33 3.39 10.20
N ALA A 117 -3.51 2.96 11.14
CA ALA A 117 -2.32 3.68 11.59
C ALA A 117 -1.04 3.15 10.96
N ALA A 118 -0.95 1.85 10.72
CA ALA A 118 0.21 1.24 10.10
C ALA A 118 -0.18 -0.05 9.38
N VAL A 119 0.63 -0.39 8.39
CA VAL A 119 0.61 -1.69 7.71
C VAL A 119 1.93 -2.37 8.00
N ASP A 120 1.88 -3.60 8.46
CA ASP A 120 3.06 -4.44 8.58
C ASP A 120 3.51 -4.96 7.24
N ARG A 121 4.61 -5.69 7.25
CA ARG A 121 5.12 -6.30 6.04
C ARG A 121 4.04 -7.10 5.32
N ILE A 122 3.79 -6.74 4.07
CA ILE A 122 3.01 -7.52 3.13
C ILE A 122 4.00 -8.33 2.30
N THR A 123 3.89 -9.66 2.33
CA THR A 123 4.79 -10.53 1.58
C THR A 123 3.98 -11.41 0.65
N LEU A 124 4.35 -11.44 -0.63
CA LEU A 124 3.84 -12.39 -1.60
C LEU A 124 4.60 -13.71 -1.40
N LYS A 125 3.91 -14.77 -0.98
CA LYS A 125 4.50 -16.09 -0.77
C LYS A 125 4.57 -16.89 -2.05
N HIS A 126 3.45 -16.93 -2.75
CA HIS A 126 3.33 -17.66 -4.00
C HIS A 126 2.76 -16.75 -5.08
N PRO A 127 3.41 -16.65 -6.27
CA PRO A 127 2.83 -15.89 -7.37
C PRO A 127 1.55 -16.60 -7.85
N LEU A 128 0.51 -15.83 -8.12
CA LEU A 128 -0.69 -16.38 -8.72
C LEU A 128 -0.47 -16.63 -10.20
N SER A 129 -0.37 -17.89 -10.58
CA SER A 129 -0.10 -18.33 -11.94
C SER A 129 -1.38 -18.55 -12.77
N GLU A 130 -2.53 -18.71 -12.11
CA GLU A 130 -3.82 -19.00 -12.72
C GLU A 130 -4.90 -18.05 -12.19
N ILE A 131 -5.97 -17.87 -12.98
CA ILE A 131 -7.16 -17.11 -12.54
C ILE A 131 -7.98 -18.05 -11.67
N CYS A 132 -8.21 -17.67 -10.43
CA CYS A 132 -9.03 -18.40 -9.47
C CYS A 132 -9.71 -17.40 -8.52
N ASP A 133 -10.74 -17.88 -7.85
CA ASP A 133 -11.37 -17.13 -6.77
C ASP A 133 -10.41 -17.01 -5.59
N LEU A 134 -10.40 -15.83 -4.96
CA LEU A 134 -9.59 -15.53 -3.79
C LEU A 134 -10.47 -15.38 -2.57
N GLU A 135 -10.00 -15.96 -1.47
CA GLU A 135 -10.60 -15.79 -0.15
C GLU A 135 -9.68 -14.90 0.69
N LEU A 136 -10.25 -13.82 1.22
CA LEU A 136 -9.58 -12.95 2.17
C LEU A 136 -10.15 -13.21 3.55
N SER A 137 -9.30 -13.59 4.49
CA SER A 137 -9.68 -13.91 5.87
C SER A 137 -8.76 -13.21 6.86
N GLY A 138 -9.25 -12.89 8.05
CA GLY A 138 -8.46 -12.22 9.06
C GLY A 138 -9.12 -12.18 10.41
N GLN A 139 -8.33 -11.82 11.43
CA GLN A 139 -8.77 -11.73 12.83
C GLN A 139 -7.90 -10.76 13.62
N VAL A 140 -8.40 -10.29 14.77
CA VAL A 140 -7.60 -9.52 15.71
C VAL A 140 -6.58 -10.47 16.33
N SER A 141 -5.29 -10.15 16.15
CA SER A 141 -4.17 -10.94 16.70
C SER A 141 -3.66 -10.40 18.03
N PHE A 142 -3.80 -9.08 18.27
CA PHE A 142 -3.29 -8.46 19.49
C PHE A 142 -4.06 -7.19 19.83
N ALA A 143 -4.56 -7.12 21.08
CA ALA A 143 -5.18 -5.94 21.67
C ALA A 143 -5.05 -6.01 23.21
N THR A 144 -4.46 -4.98 23.82
CA THR A 144 -4.13 -4.96 25.27
C THR A 144 -5.01 -4.02 26.08
N GLY A 145 -6.14 -3.57 25.54
CA GLY A 145 -6.99 -2.59 26.25
C GLY A 145 -6.52 -1.13 26.06
N ARG A 146 -5.52 -0.88 25.20
CA ARG A 146 -5.15 0.46 24.75
C ARG A 146 -5.99 0.85 23.54
N SER A 147 -5.64 1.93 22.86
CA SER A 147 -6.37 2.43 21.70
C SER A 147 -6.05 1.70 20.38
N SER A 148 -5.06 0.82 20.36
CA SER A 148 -4.60 0.14 19.15
C SER A 148 -4.81 -1.35 19.22
N MET A 149 -5.05 -1.96 18.05
CA MET A 149 -5.11 -3.40 17.84
C MET A 149 -4.32 -3.80 16.60
N GLU A 150 -3.77 -5.00 16.59
CA GLU A 150 -3.18 -5.62 15.40
C GLU A 150 -4.18 -6.63 14.83
N ILE A 151 -4.38 -6.57 13.51
CA ILE A 151 -5.25 -7.44 12.75
C ILE A 151 -4.41 -8.20 11.74
N SER A 152 -4.34 -9.51 11.87
CA SER A 152 -3.68 -10.38 10.91
C SER A 152 -4.66 -10.79 9.82
N ILE A 153 -4.21 -10.68 8.56
CA ILE A 153 -5.00 -10.98 7.37
C ILE A 153 -4.17 -11.84 6.42
N GLN A 154 -4.86 -12.75 5.74
CA GLN A 154 -4.30 -13.56 4.67
C GLN A 154 -5.20 -13.55 3.44
N VAL A 155 -4.57 -13.70 2.29
CA VAL A 155 -5.22 -13.96 1.01
C VAL A 155 -4.81 -15.35 0.55
N ALA A 156 -5.79 -16.17 0.24
CA ALA A 156 -5.55 -17.52 -0.26
C ALA A 156 -6.42 -17.81 -1.48
N LYS A 157 -6.08 -18.84 -2.23
CA LYS A 157 -7.00 -19.39 -3.24
C LYS A 157 -8.22 -19.94 -2.53
N ALA A 158 -9.40 -19.67 -3.07
CA ALA A 158 -10.62 -20.25 -2.54
C ALA A 158 -10.60 -21.78 -2.67
N PRO A 159 -10.92 -22.54 -1.61
CA PRO A 159 -10.92 -23.99 -1.70
C PRO A 159 -11.98 -24.45 -2.71
N LYS A 160 -11.65 -25.48 -3.49
CA LYS A 160 -12.63 -26.13 -4.36
C LYS A 160 -13.66 -26.84 -3.49
N GLU A 161 -14.90 -26.97 -3.99
CA GLU A 161 -16.00 -27.61 -3.28
C GLU A 161 -15.58 -28.98 -2.74
N GLY A 162 -15.66 -29.19 -1.41
CA GLY A 162 -15.26 -30.42 -0.75
C GLY A 162 -13.77 -30.60 -0.44
N SER A 163 -12.91 -29.60 -0.72
CA SER A 163 -11.49 -29.62 -0.36
C SER A 163 -11.19 -28.75 0.86
N VAL A 164 -10.19 -29.17 1.65
CA VAL A 164 -9.66 -28.37 2.77
C VAL A 164 -8.53 -27.51 2.25
N ARG A 165 -8.45 -26.27 2.73
CA ARG A 165 -7.37 -25.32 2.37
C ARG A 165 -6.01 -25.89 2.75
N SER A 166 -5.04 -25.79 1.85
CA SER A 166 -3.63 -26.09 2.06
C SER A 166 -2.83 -24.81 2.41
N GLU A 167 -1.68 -24.96 3.04
CA GLU A 167 -0.73 -23.85 3.24
C GLU A 167 -0.19 -23.30 1.90
N GLU A 168 -0.07 -24.12 0.89
CA GLU A 168 0.36 -23.73 -0.45
C GLU A 168 -0.65 -22.82 -1.16
N ASP A 169 -1.91 -22.84 -0.73
CA ASP A 169 -2.94 -21.95 -1.26
C ASP A 169 -2.81 -20.50 -0.76
N VAL A 170 -2.02 -20.27 0.30
CA VAL A 170 -1.83 -18.94 0.86
C VAL A 170 -0.88 -18.13 -0.02
N LEU A 171 -1.42 -17.09 -0.67
CA LEU A 171 -0.70 -16.23 -1.59
C LEU A 171 0.01 -15.09 -0.89
N LEU A 172 -0.65 -14.49 0.11
CA LEU A 172 -0.19 -13.27 0.75
C LEU A 172 -0.63 -13.24 2.22
N THR A 173 0.26 -12.77 3.08
CA THR A 173 -0.02 -12.49 4.50
C THR A 173 0.39 -11.08 4.86
N CYS A 174 -0.39 -10.43 5.71
CA CYS A 174 -0.10 -9.10 6.23
C CYS A 174 -0.71 -8.89 7.61
N ALA A 175 -0.33 -7.81 8.27
CA ALA A 175 -1.04 -7.33 9.44
C ALA A 175 -1.24 -5.82 9.36
N PHE A 176 -2.36 -5.35 9.91
CA PHE A 176 -2.71 -3.94 10.00
C PHE A 176 -2.76 -3.54 11.48
N THR A 177 -2.18 -2.39 11.79
CA THR A 177 -2.37 -1.76 13.09
C THR A 177 -3.46 -0.71 12.96
N MET A 178 -4.59 -0.96 13.63
CA MET A 178 -5.73 -0.05 13.68
C MET A 178 -5.72 0.72 14.99
N VAL A 179 -6.14 1.99 14.97
CA VAL A 179 -6.26 2.83 16.16
C VAL A 179 -7.69 3.35 16.27
N SER A 180 -8.25 3.21 17.47
CA SER A 180 -9.59 3.69 17.78
C SER A 180 -9.54 5.09 18.37
N LEU A 181 -10.35 5.97 17.82
CA LEU A 181 -10.45 7.39 18.15
C LEU A 181 -11.88 7.72 18.59
N ASP A 182 -12.03 8.69 19.46
CA ASP A 182 -13.30 9.28 19.76
C ASP A 182 -13.86 10.04 18.54
N PRO A 183 -15.11 9.82 18.13
CA PRO A 183 -15.68 10.45 16.93
C PRO A 183 -15.70 11.97 16.99
N THR A 184 -15.83 12.56 18.19
CA THR A 184 -15.94 13.99 18.40
C THR A 184 -14.58 14.65 18.57
N THR A 185 -13.78 14.14 19.54
CA THR A 185 -12.50 14.76 19.92
C THR A 185 -11.33 14.33 19.06
N LYS A 186 -11.49 13.24 18.26
CA LYS A 186 -10.42 12.61 17.45
C LYS A 186 -9.23 12.13 18.27
N LYS A 187 -9.38 12.00 19.58
CA LYS A 187 -8.31 11.49 20.48
C LYS A 187 -8.39 9.97 20.60
N PRO A 188 -7.26 9.28 20.83
CA PRO A 188 -7.24 7.84 21.06
C PRO A 188 -8.11 7.43 22.25
N VAL A 189 -8.92 6.38 22.07
CA VAL A 189 -9.82 5.82 23.09
C VAL A 189 -9.44 4.37 23.34
N ALA A 190 -9.48 3.95 24.62
CA ALA A 190 -9.23 2.58 25.01
C ALA A 190 -10.32 1.65 24.46
N ILE A 191 -9.90 0.47 24.00
CA ILE A 191 -10.75 -0.58 23.46
C ILE A 191 -10.67 -1.81 24.36
N SER A 192 -11.63 -2.72 24.23
CA SER A 192 -11.62 -3.98 24.98
C SER A 192 -10.36 -4.81 24.66
N PRO A 193 -9.70 -5.39 25.66
CA PRO A 193 -8.60 -6.30 25.43
C PRO A 193 -9.11 -7.58 24.72
N LEU A 194 -8.22 -8.24 23.97
CA LEU A 194 -8.52 -9.51 23.34
C LEU A 194 -8.53 -10.61 24.42
N ILE A 195 -9.61 -11.40 24.46
CA ILE A 195 -9.73 -12.56 25.34
C ILE A 195 -9.24 -13.79 24.56
N THR A 196 -8.30 -14.52 25.12
CA THR A 196 -7.71 -15.72 24.52
C THR A 196 -8.04 -16.96 25.39
N ASN A 197 -8.76 -17.91 24.81
CA ASN A 197 -9.21 -19.11 25.53
C ASN A 197 -8.40 -20.36 25.12
N THR A 198 -8.08 -20.48 23.81
CA THR A 198 -7.39 -21.67 23.29
C THR A 198 -5.86 -21.49 23.29
N PRO A 199 -5.08 -22.59 23.26
CA PRO A 199 -3.63 -22.51 23.14
C PRO A 199 -3.19 -21.80 21.88
N GLU A 200 -3.90 -21.98 20.77
CA GLU A 200 -3.62 -21.36 19.49
C GLU A 200 -3.83 -19.84 19.55
N GLU A 201 -4.92 -19.37 20.19
CA GLU A 201 -5.18 -17.95 20.39
C GLU A 201 -4.12 -17.30 21.28
N LYS A 202 -3.66 -18.00 22.33
CA LYS A 202 -2.56 -17.53 23.18
C LYS A 202 -1.25 -17.43 22.42
N ALA A 203 -0.93 -18.40 21.58
CA ALA A 203 0.26 -18.37 20.72
C ALA A 203 0.21 -17.18 19.77
N MET A 204 -0.94 -16.91 19.14
CA MET A 204 -1.14 -15.78 18.26
C MET A 204 -1.03 -14.43 18.99
N PHE A 205 -1.60 -14.33 20.19
CA PHE A 205 -1.48 -13.13 21.03
C PHE A 205 -0.02 -12.87 21.41
N ALA A 206 0.73 -13.89 21.86
CA ALA A 206 2.16 -13.78 22.15
C ALA A 206 2.98 -13.35 20.93
N GLN A 207 2.60 -13.85 19.75
CA GLN A 207 3.18 -13.42 18.47
C GLN A 207 2.93 -11.94 18.20
N GLY A 208 1.71 -11.43 18.39
CA GLY A 208 1.35 -10.02 18.27
C GLY A 208 2.13 -9.14 19.23
N GLU A 209 2.31 -9.59 20.48
CA GLU A 209 3.14 -8.91 21.47
C GLU A 209 4.62 -8.81 21.03
N ALA A 210 5.19 -9.92 20.55
CA ALA A 210 6.54 -9.97 20.02
C ALA A 210 6.72 -9.01 18.80
N ASN A 211 5.72 -8.96 17.93
CA ASN A 211 5.71 -8.02 16.80
C ASN A 211 5.70 -6.56 17.28
N TYR A 212 4.91 -6.24 18.28
CA TYR A 212 4.87 -4.91 18.87
C TYR A 212 6.22 -4.51 19.47
N ALA A 213 6.84 -5.41 20.25
CA ALA A 213 8.18 -5.19 20.83
C ALA A 213 9.24 -4.98 19.75
N ARG A 214 9.22 -5.79 18.68
CA ARG A 214 10.14 -5.69 17.54
C ARG A 214 9.99 -4.37 16.80
N LYS A 215 8.77 -3.89 16.55
CA LYS A 215 8.52 -2.57 15.94
C LYS A 215 9.15 -1.45 16.75
N LYS A 216 9.03 -1.52 18.08
CA LYS A 216 9.61 -0.55 18.99
C LYS A 216 11.13 -0.56 18.94
N SER A 217 11.77 -1.74 18.94
CA SER A 217 13.23 -1.88 18.87
C SER A 217 13.76 -1.44 17.49
N ALA A 218 13.12 -1.83 16.39
CA ALA A 218 13.49 -1.39 15.05
C ALA A 218 13.45 0.14 14.89
N SER A 219 12.46 0.80 15.48
CA SER A 219 12.39 2.27 15.51
C SER A 219 13.55 2.92 16.28
N ALA A 220 14.17 2.23 17.23
CA ALA A 220 15.35 2.73 17.94
C ALA A 220 16.63 2.66 17.11
N LEU A 221 16.73 1.66 16.23
CA LEU A 221 17.88 1.41 15.34
C LEU A 221 17.81 2.18 14.00
N ALA A 222 16.78 2.98 13.79
CA ALA A 222 16.63 3.75 12.56
C ALA A 222 17.82 4.73 12.36
N LEU A 223 18.28 4.91 11.11
CA LEU A 223 19.39 5.81 10.76
C LEU A 223 19.19 7.26 11.22
N ARG A 224 17.96 7.69 11.44
CA ARG A 224 17.68 9.02 12.04
C ARG A 224 18.15 9.11 13.51
N LYS A 225 18.38 7.97 14.18
CA LYS A 225 18.78 7.90 15.60
C LYS A 225 20.18 7.31 15.79
N GLN A 226 20.65 6.54 14.83
CA GLN A 226 21.93 5.85 14.88
C GLN A 226 22.71 6.09 13.60
N THR A 227 23.93 6.60 13.73
CA THR A 227 24.86 6.80 12.61
C THR A 227 25.21 5.48 11.92
N PRO A 228 25.70 5.50 10.67
CA PRO A 228 26.27 4.33 10.02
C PRO A 228 27.38 3.72 10.88
N ASN A 229 27.47 2.39 10.89
CA ASN A 229 28.59 1.69 11.51
C ASN A 229 29.84 1.73 10.61
N ASP A 230 30.97 1.14 11.08
CA ASP A 230 32.24 1.16 10.35
C ASP A 230 32.11 0.47 8.98
N GLU A 231 31.46 -0.72 8.91
CA GLU A 231 31.23 -1.45 7.65
C GLU A 231 30.39 -0.63 6.65
N GLU A 232 29.36 0.02 7.12
CA GLU A 232 28.51 0.88 6.29
C GLU A 232 29.24 2.14 5.84
N SER A 233 30.12 2.68 6.67
CA SER A 233 30.98 3.83 6.35
C SER A 233 32.01 3.45 5.27
N ASP A 234 32.63 2.26 5.38
CA ASP A 234 33.54 1.73 4.37
C ASP A 234 32.82 1.49 3.04
N LEU A 235 31.60 0.93 3.07
CA LEU A 235 30.78 0.73 1.89
C LEU A 235 30.44 2.07 1.19
N ILE A 236 30.05 3.09 1.94
CA ILE A 236 29.80 4.44 1.40
C ILE A 236 31.06 4.94 0.69
N HIS A 237 32.23 4.81 1.34
CA HIS A 237 33.49 5.27 0.79
C HIS A 237 33.85 4.53 -0.50
N GLN A 238 33.70 3.20 -0.55
CA GLN A 238 33.95 2.39 -1.75
C GLN A 238 33.03 2.78 -2.91
N ILE A 239 31.73 2.97 -2.65
CA ILE A 239 30.77 3.41 -3.68
C ILE A 239 31.15 4.82 -4.16
N TRP A 240 31.54 5.71 -3.27
CA TRP A 240 31.96 7.06 -3.61
C TRP A 240 33.24 7.06 -4.47
N LEU A 241 34.23 6.23 -4.17
CA LEU A 241 35.43 6.07 -5.00
C LEU A 241 35.08 5.54 -6.39
N ALA A 242 34.26 4.48 -6.46
CA ALA A 242 33.86 3.89 -7.74
C ALA A 242 33.13 4.88 -8.67
N GLN A 243 32.31 5.76 -8.11
CA GLN A 243 31.61 6.76 -8.93
C GLN A 243 32.48 7.95 -9.38
N GLN A 244 33.59 8.25 -8.68
CA GLN A 244 34.48 9.32 -9.09
C GLN A 244 35.03 9.10 -10.49
N ASP A 245 35.33 7.85 -10.84
CA ASP A 245 35.82 7.50 -12.17
C ASP A 245 34.80 7.81 -13.28
N TYR A 246 33.50 7.76 -12.97
CA TYR A 246 32.43 8.10 -13.94
C TYR A 246 32.35 9.60 -14.26
N HIS A 247 32.88 10.46 -13.38
CA HIS A 247 32.88 11.92 -13.54
C HIS A 247 34.24 12.48 -13.95
N ASN A 248 35.28 11.66 -13.95
CA ASN A 248 36.63 12.11 -14.28
C ASN A 248 36.84 12.19 -15.80
N PRO A 249 37.00 13.39 -16.40
CA PRO A 249 37.18 13.53 -17.83
C PRO A 249 38.51 12.93 -18.36
N ASN A 250 39.44 12.67 -17.46
CA ASN A 250 40.76 12.13 -17.82
C ASN A 250 40.82 10.57 -17.74
N THR A 251 39.81 9.92 -17.19
CA THR A 251 39.71 8.48 -17.15
C THR A 251 38.79 7.97 -18.25
N PRO A 252 39.19 6.92 -19.01
CA PRO A 252 38.35 6.35 -20.07
C PRO A 252 37.18 5.50 -19.52
N THR A 253 37.02 5.46 -18.20
CA THR A 253 36.00 4.61 -17.54
C THR A 253 34.60 5.17 -17.81
N ARG A 254 33.88 4.52 -18.68
CA ARG A 254 32.49 4.87 -18.97
C ARG A 254 31.56 4.20 -17.96
N LYS A 255 30.61 4.96 -17.44
CA LYS A 255 29.55 4.43 -16.56
C LYS A 255 28.84 3.24 -17.25
N PRO A 256 28.74 2.04 -16.61
CA PRO A 256 28.01 0.91 -17.18
C PRO A 256 26.55 1.26 -17.45
N ALA A 257 25.96 0.67 -18.48
CA ALA A 257 24.54 0.90 -18.83
C ALA A 257 23.58 0.37 -17.75
N SER A 258 24.02 -0.59 -16.92
CA SER A 258 23.28 -1.11 -15.78
C SER A 258 23.34 -0.16 -14.56
N ALA A 259 24.31 0.75 -14.48
CA ALA A 259 24.44 1.69 -13.38
C ALA A 259 23.59 2.93 -13.62
N LEU A 260 22.69 3.23 -12.70
CA LEU A 260 21.78 4.40 -12.73
C LEU A 260 22.05 5.26 -11.51
N PHE A 261 22.13 6.57 -11.69
CA PHE A 261 22.16 7.47 -10.55
C PHE A 261 20.80 7.48 -9.86
N MET A 262 20.80 7.51 -8.53
CA MET A 262 19.56 7.39 -7.75
C MET A 262 18.55 8.46 -8.13
N HIS A 263 18.96 9.73 -8.26
CA HIS A 263 18.07 10.84 -8.62
C HIS A 263 17.42 10.68 -10.00
N ASP A 264 18.09 10.02 -10.97
CA ASP A 264 17.57 9.78 -12.31
C ASP A 264 16.40 8.77 -12.31
N THR A 265 16.26 8.00 -11.23
CA THR A 265 15.20 7.00 -11.09
C THR A 265 13.91 7.59 -10.51
N THR A 266 13.90 8.89 -10.17
CA THR A 266 12.79 9.52 -9.46
C THR A 266 11.61 9.80 -10.38
N ILE A 267 10.44 9.30 -9.99
CA ILE A 267 9.15 9.56 -10.65
C ILE A 267 8.18 10.17 -9.66
N GLN A 268 7.39 11.13 -10.11
CA GLN A 268 6.41 11.83 -9.30
C GLN A 268 4.99 11.66 -9.82
N SER A 269 4.02 11.63 -8.91
CA SER A 269 2.61 11.68 -9.19
C SER A 269 1.94 12.71 -8.31
N VAL A 270 1.02 13.48 -8.88
CA VAL A 270 0.23 14.49 -8.15
C VAL A 270 -1.24 14.20 -8.39
N GLN A 271 -2.02 14.12 -7.32
CA GLN A 271 -3.43 13.74 -7.40
C GLN A 271 -4.28 14.64 -6.47
N ILE A 272 -5.45 15.06 -6.96
CA ILE A 272 -6.45 15.71 -6.12
C ILE A 272 -7.23 14.63 -5.36
N MET A 273 -7.35 14.80 -4.06
CA MET A 273 -8.05 13.86 -3.18
C MET A 273 -9.56 14.03 -3.25
N GLN A 274 -10.15 13.33 -4.20
CA GLN A 274 -11.58 13.42 -4.50
C GLN A 274 -12.45 12.77 -3.42
N PRO A 275 -13.69 13.26 -3.19
CA PRO A 275 -14.60 12.72 -2.19
C PRO A 275 -14.95 11.23 -2.32
N GLN A 276 -14.86 10.65 -3.55
CA GLN A 276 -15.09 9.23 -3.76
C GLN A 276 -14.05 8.32 -3.07
N TYR A 277 -12.89 8.86 -2.71
CA TYR A 277 -11.81 8.12 -2.03
C TYR A 277 -11.82 8.31 -0.51
N ARG A 278 -12.84 8.98 0.03
CA ARG A 278 -12.98 9.22 1.47
C ARG A 278 -13.16 7.91 2.26
N ASN A 279 -12.76 7.92 3.52
CA ASN A 279 -13.03 6.83 4.43
C ASN A 279 -14.51 6.83 4.85
N ARG A 280 -14.92 5.84 5.67
CA ARG A 280 -16.28 5.74 6.21
C ARG A 280 -16.75 7.01 6.96
N HIS A 281 -15.82 7.67 7.64
CA HIS A 281 -16.12 8.85 8.48
C HIS A 281 -16.14 10.17 7.70
N ASN A 282 -15.95 10.15 6.40
CA ASN A 282 -16.10 11.27 5.47
C ASN A 282 -15.10 12.43 5.64
N PHE A 283 -14.09 12.36 6.51
CA PHE A 283 -13.18 13.48 6.76
C PHE A 283 -11.79 13.30 6.17
N MET A 284 -11.39 12.08 5.84
CA MET A 284 -10.09 11.79 5.23
C MET A 284 -10.17 10.69 4.16
N ILE A 285 -9.13 10.59 3.39
CA ILE A 285 -8.96 9.57 2.37
C ILE A 285 -8.74 8.20 3.03
N PHE A 286 -9.28 7.17 2.40
CA PHE A 286 -9.16 5.79 2.81
C PHE A 286 -7.71 5.29 2.70
N GLY A 287 -7.20 4.60 3.72
CA GLY A 287 -5.81 4.13 3.78
C GLY A 287 -5.46 3.18 2.63
N GLY A 288 -6.37 2.27 2.29
CA GLY A 288 -6.20 1.36 1.15
C GLY A 288 -6.04 2.07 -0.19
N PHE A 289 -6.65 3.26 -0.37
CA PHE A 289 -6.42 4.07 -1.58
C PHE A 289 -4.98 4.59 -1.64
N LEU A 290 -4.41 5.00 -0.51
CA LEU A 290 -3.01 5.43 -0.45
C LEU A 290 -2.07 4.26 -0.75
N LEU A 291 -2.34 3.06 -0.19
CA LEU A 291 -1.58 1.84 -0.49
C LEU A 291 -1.62 1.50 -1.98
N LYS A 292 -2.80 1.57 -2.60
CA LYS A 292 -2.94 1.37 -4.04
C LYS A 292 -2.13 2.40 -4.84
N SER A 293 -2.28 3.68 -4.54
CA SER A 293 -1.63 4.76 -5.29
C SER A 293 -0.11 4.72 -5.18
N THR A 294 0.41 4.43 -3.98
CA THR A 294 1.85 4.28 -3.74
C THR A 294 2.41 3.03 -4.41
N PHE A 295 1.68 1.92 -4.39
CA PHE A 295 2.06 0.70 -5.09
C PHE A 295 2.10 0.91 -6.62
N GLU A 296 1.08 1.52 -7.20
CA GLU A 296 1.02 1.76 -8.65
C GLU A 296 2.16 2.67 -9.11
N LEU A 297 2.52 3.68 -8.31
CA LEU A 297 3.67 4.54 -8.62
C LEU A 297 5.00 3.79 -8.49
N ALA A 298 5.17 2.96 -7.43
CA ALA A 298 6.36 2.13 -7.25
C ALA A 298 6.53 1.13 -8.40
N PHE A 299 5.43 0.46 -8.80
CA PHE A 299 5.43 -0.44 -9.95
C PHE A 299 5.82 0.28 -11.26
N THR A 300 5.29 1.48 -11.48
CA THR A 300 5.62 2.31 -12.64
C THR A 300 7.11 2.69 -12.62
N CYS A 301 7.64 3.08 -11.46
CA CYS A 301 9.06 3.37 -11.28
C CYS A 301 9.93 2.16 -11.63
N ALA A 302 9.62 0.98 -11.07
CA ALA A 302 10.33 -0.26 -11.37
C ALA A 302 10.30 -0.60 -12.87
N SER A 303 9.13 -0.50 -13.49
CA SER A 303 8.92 -0.82 -14.91
C SER A 303 9.67 0.13 -15.83
N SER A 304 9.70 1.44 -15.51
CA SER A 304 10.34 2.46 -16.35
C SER A 304 11.85 2.32 -16.43
N ILE A 305 12.50 1.86 -15.34
CA ILE A 305 13.96 1.71 -15.30
C ILE A 305 14.43 0.32 -15.79
N SER A 306 13.64 -0.71 -15.56
CA SER A 306 14.00 -2.08 -15.95
C SER A 306 13.58 -2.41 -17.38
N HIS A 307 12.61 -1.70 -17.95
CA HIS A 307 11.95 -2.02 -19.23
C HIS A 307 11.39 -3.45 -19.28
N THR A 308 11.15 -4.04 -18.11
CA THR A 308 10.55 -5.36 -17.92
C THR A 308 9.34 -5.23 -17.01
N ARG A 309 8.52 -6.27 -16.93
CA ARG A 309 7.43 -6.30 -15.97
C ARG A 309 7.96 -6.66 -14.59
N PRO A 310 7.88 -5.77 -13.60
CA PRO A 310 8.32 -6.07 -12.24
C PRO A 310 7.43 -7.12 -11.58
N THR A 311 8.03 -8.03 -10.80
CA THR A 311 7.33 -8.95 -9.91
C THR A 311 7.37 -8.40 -8.50
N PHE A 312 6.21 -8.15 -7.89
CA PHE A 312 6.11 -7.68 -6.52
C PHE A 312 6.56 -8.80 -5.57
N LEU A 313 7.43 -8.48 -4.62
CA LEU A 313 7.89 -9.40 -3.57
C LEU A 313 7.33 -9.01 -2.20
N SER A 314 7.50 -7.75 -1.79
CA SER A 314 7.04 -7.30 -0.48
C SER A 314 6.83 -5.77 -0.41
N LEU A 315 5.98 -5.36 0.53
CA LEU A 315 5.94 -4.02 1.11
C LEU A 315 6.49 -4.10 2.53
N ASP A 316 7.44 -3.26 2.86
CA ASP A 316 7.98 -3.17 4.22
C ASP A 316 6.98 -2.48 5.18
N PRO A 317 7.13 -2.66 6.51
CA PRO A 317 6.28 -1.98 7.47
C PRO A 317 6.23 -0.48 7.24
N SER A 318 5.02 0.06 7.13
CA SER A 318 4.76 1.45 6.78
C SER A 318 3.77 2.08 7.76
N VAL A 319 4.02 3.32 8.15
CA VAL A 319 3.19 4.08 9.11
C VAL A 319 2.51 5.23 8.37
N PHE A 320 1.22 5.44 8.63
CA PHE A 320 0.49 6.62 8.20
C PHE A 320 0.71 7.73 9.22
N GLU A 321 1.55 8.71 8.88
CA GLU A 321 1.99 9.76 9.81
C GLU A 321 0.91 10.83 10.03
N ASN A 322 0.27 11.26 8.96
CA ASN A 322 -0.79 12.26 9.00
C ASN A 322 -1.96 11.86 8.10
N PRO A 323 -3.19 12.23 8.48
CA PRO A 323 -4.36 11.99 7.64
C PRO A 323 -4.30 12.84 6.38
N VAL A 324 -4.85 12.31 5.28
CA VAL A 324 -5.00 13.01 4.00
C VAL A 324 -6.43 13.54 3.91
N PRO A 325 -6.66 14.86 4.02
CA PRO A 325 -7.99 15.45 3.93
C PRO A 325 -8.59 15.29 2.53
N VAL A 326 -9.94 15.23 2.48
CA VAL A 326 -10.67 15.33 1.22
C VAL A 326 -10.50 16.74 0.65
N GLY A 327 -10.27 16.85 -0.66
CA GLY A 327 -10.05 18.12 -1.36
C GLY A 327 -8.59 18.58 -1.38
N SER A 328 -7.69 17.96 -0.61
CA SER A 328 -6.27 18.27 -0.63
C SER A 328 -5.55 17.73 -1.87
N VAL A 329 -4.30 18.13 -2.08
CA VAL A 329 -3.43 17.61 -3.14
C VAL A 329 -2.41 16.65 -2.54
N LEU A 330 -2.40 15.42 -3.02
CA LEU A 330 -1.44 14.38 -2.65
C LEU A 330 -0.28 14.38 -3.64
N TYR A 331 0.94 14.47 -3.12
CA TYR A 331 2.18 14.34 -3.86
C TYR A 331 2.84 13.02 -3.48
N LEU A 332 3.16 12.23 -4.47
CA LEU A 332 3.90 10.98 -4.32
C LEU A 332 5.20 11.08 -5.10
N THR A 333 6.30 10.67 -4.48
CA THR A 333 7.63 10.64 -5.12
C THR A 333 8.21 9.24 -4.92
N ALA A 334 8.40 8.50 -6.01
CA ALA A 334 9.02 7.18 -6.01
C ALA A 334 10.47 7.27 -6.48
N THR A 335 11.39 6.66 -5.75
CA THR A 335 12.82 6.60 -6.08
C THR A 335 13.35 5.22 -5.79
N VAL A 336 14.22 4.67 -6.65
CA VAL A 336 14.87 3.39 -6.37
C VAL A 336 15.96 3.63 -5.33
N ALA A 337 15.71 3.13 -4.13
CA ALA A 337 16.60 3.37 -2.99
C ALA A 337 17.75 2.37 -2.91
N TYR A 338 17.55 1.13 -3.39
CA TYR A 338 18.55 0.07 -3.30
C TYR A 338 18.34 -0.99 -4.39
N SER A 339 19.43 -1.64 -4.77
CA SER A 339 19.44 -2.81 -5.63
C SER A 339 20.44 -3.83 -5.05
N ASP A 340 20.11 -5.11 -5.13
CA ASP A 340 20.99 -6.21 -4.71
C ASP A 340 22.09 -6.56 -5.75
N SER A 341 22.08 -5.90 -6.90
CA SER A 341 23.14 -6.00 -7.89
C SER A 341 24.37 -5.21 -7.43
N GLU A 342 25.49 -5.87 -7.28
CA GLU A 342 26.69 -5.31 -6.66
C GLU A 342 27.30 -4.17 -7.48
N LEU A 343 27.48 -3.00 -6.85
CA LEU A 343 28.42 -1.96 -7.32
C LEU A 343 29.85 -2.27 -6.90
N VAL A 344 29.99 -2.91 -5.75
CA VAL A 344 31.23 -3.36 -5.13
C VAL A 344 30.95 -4.76 -4.60
N SER A 345 31.89 -5.68 -4.76
CA SER A 345 31.73 -7.06 -4.29
C SER A 345 31.69 -7.08 -2.77
N ASP A 346 30.48 -7.03 -2.24
CA ASP A 346 30.20 -7.15 -0.81
C ASP A 346 30.06 -8.64 -0.49
N GLY A 347 31.08 -9.25 0.13
CA GLY A 347 31.14 -10.68 0.43
C GLY A 347 30.06 -11.22 1.37
N LEU A 348 29.04 -10.41 1.68
CA LEU A 348 27.96 -10.68 2.63
C LEU A 348 26.63 -11.17 1.98
N LEU A 349 26.52 -11.16 0.64
CA LEU A 349 25.27 -11.56 -0.02
C LEU A 349 25.33 -12.99 -0.56
N ASP A 350 24.95 -13.96 0.26
CA ASP A 350 24.86 -15.39 -0.10
C ASP A 350 23.70 -15.75 -1.06
N LYS A 351 22.84 -14.80 -1.45
CA LYS A 351 21.73 -15.05 -2.39
C LYS A 351 21.72 -14.01 -3.50
N LYS A 352 22.47 -14.26 -4.55
CA LYS A 352 22.33 -13.54 -5.83
C LYS A 352 20.95 -13.85 -6.42
N SER A 353 20.31 -12.82 -6.95
CA SER A 353 19.20 -13.01 -7.90
C SER A 353 19.69 -13.86 -9.09
N PRO A 354 18.81 -14.60 -9.77
CA PRO A 354 19.19 -15.33 -10.98
C PRO A 354 19.97 -14.45 -11.95
N GLU A 355 20.92 -15.02 -12.68
CA GLU A 355 21.70 -14.25 -13.67
C GLU A 355 20.78 -13.45 -14.59
N GLY A 356 21.03 -12.14 -14.70
CA GLY A 356 20.24 -11.21 -15.51
C GLY A 356 19.00 -10.63 -14.83
N SER A 357 18.75 -10.91 -13.54
CA SER A 357 17.71 -10.27 -12.75
C SER A 357 18.28 -9.51 -11.54
N SER A 358 17.52 -8.57 -11.00
CA SER A 358 17.87 -7.84 -9.77
C SER A 358 16.63 -7.67 -8.89
N ARG A 359 16.85 -7.62 -7.57
CA ARG A 359 15.87 -7.15 -6.61
C ARG A 359 16.13 -5.68 -6.35
N ILE A 360 15.10 -4.87 -6.56
CA ILE A 360 15.17 -3.44 -6.32
C ILE A 360 14.18 -3.04 -5.23
N GLN A 361 14.60 -2.12 -4.39
CA GLN A 361 13.73 -1.52 -3.39
C GLN A 361 13.39 -0.09 -3.78
N ILE A 362 12.11 0.20 -3.90
CA ILE A 362 11.57 1.51 -4.25
C ILE A 362 10.96 2.14 -3.02
N ARG A 363 11.45 3.30 -2.69
CA ARG A 363 10.87 4.16 -1.67
C ARG A 363 9.88 5.12 -2.31
N VAL A 364 8.67 5.18 -1.75
CA VAL A 364 7.64 6.14 -2.12
C VAL A 364 7.38 7.06 -0.93
N ASP A 365 7.79 8.31 -1.06
CA ASP A 365 7.49 9.36 -0.09
C ASP A 365 6.16 10.02 -0.46
N SER A 366 5.27 10.10 0.52
CA SER A 366 3.93 10.67 0.39
C SER A 366 3.80 11.92 1.25
N LYS A 367 3.30 13.00 0.65
CA LYS A 367 2.99 14.25 1.35
C LYS A 367 1.71 14.86 0.82
N VAL A 368 0.97 15.51 1.70
CA VAL A 368 -0.26 16.20 1.37
C VAL A 368 -0.08 17.71 1.51
N ARG A 369 -0.66 18.46 0.59
CA ARG A 369 -0.74 19.91 0.67
C ARG A 369 -2.19 20.34 0.82
N ASP A 370 -2.45 21.11 1.85
CA ASP A 370 -3.69 21.87 2.01
C ASP A 370 -3.70 23.00 1.00
N ILE A 371 -4.75 23.06 0.18
CA ILE A 371 -4.86 24.06 -0.90
C ILE A 371 -5.15 25.44 -0.32
N GLU A 372 -5.97 25.51 0.73
CA GLU A 372 -6.43 26.78 1.30
C GLU A 372 -5.33 27.47 2.12
N HIS A 373 -4.58 26.69 2.90
CA HIS A 373 -3.55 27.22 3.81
C HIS A 373 -2.14 27.08 3.27
N GLY A 374 -1.93 26.31 2.18
CA GLY A 374 -0.62 26.06 1.58
C GLY A 374 0.32 25.19 2.42
N GLU A 375 -0.14 24.67 3.56
CA GLU A 375 0.63 23.78 4.43
C GLU A 375 0.91 22.44 3.75
N THR A 376 2.15 21.96 3.88
CA THR A 376 2.54 20.64 3.38
C THR A 376 2.96 19.74 4.54
N LYS A 377 2.34 18.57 4.66
CA LYS A 377 2.61 17.58 5.73
C LYS A 377 3.01 16.23 5.12
N PRO A 378 4.02 15.53 5.65
CA PRO A 378 4.31 14.15 5.27
C PRO A 378 3.13 13.27 5.69
N THR A 379 2.78 12.30 4.86
CA THR A 379 1.68 11.36 5.16
C THR A 379 2.16 9.93 5.35
N GLY A 380 3.40 9.64 4.94
CA GLY A 380 4.05 8.37 5.17
C GLY A 380 5.13 8.07 4.14
N THR A 381 5.91 7.04 4.44
CA THR A 381 6.93 6.48 3.54
C THR A 381 6.64 5.00 3.35
N PHE A 382 6.62 4.55 2.08
CA PHE A 382 6.31 3.18 1.69
C PHE A 382 7.48 2.59 0.91
N ASN A 383 7.95 1.41 1.32
CA ASN A 383 9.11 0.77 0.69
C ASN A 383 8.68 -0.57 0.07
N TYR A 384 8.69 -0.60 -1.25
CA TYR A 384 8.28 -1.74 -2.07
C TYR A 384 9.51 -2.47 -2.63
N THR A 385 9.52 -3.79 -2.53
CA THR A 385 10.56 -4.63 -3.15
C THR A 385 9.98 -5.34 -4.36
N PHE A 386 10.68 -5.21 -5.48
CA PHE A 386 10.35 -5.89 -6.74
C PHE A 386 11.54 -6.69 -7.25
N GLU A 387 11.27 -7.78 -7.94
CA GLU A 387 12.20 -8.46 -8.80
C GLU A 387 11.99 -8.00 -10.24
N VAL A 388 13.07 -7.66 -10.93
CA VAL A 388 13.08 -7.17 -12.31
C VAL A 388 14.02 -8.03 -13.17
N GLY A 389 13.62 -8.31 -14.40
CA GLY A 389 14.38 -9.12 -15.35
C GLY A 389 15.53 -8.36 -16.04
N ARG A 390 16.26 -7.55 -15.30
CA ARG A 390 17.41 -6.78 -15.79
C ARG A 390 18.37 -6.50 -14.64
N ASP A 391 19.69 -6.51 -14.94
CA ASP A 391 20.71 -6.03 -14.01
C ASP A 391 20.57 -4.51 -13.84
N VAL A 392 20.23 -4.05 -12.64
CA VAL A 392 20.09 -2.64 -12.28
C VAL A 392 20.94 -2.36 -11.05
N ARG A 393 21.86 -1.41 -11.16
CA ARG A 393 22.76 -0.97 -10.09
C ARG A 393 22.48 0.48 -9.75
N ILE A 394 22.22 0.77 -8.50
CA ILE A 394 21.88 2.14 -8.05
C ILE A 394 23.10 2.82 -7.45
N VAL A 395 23.41 3.99 -7.96
CA VAL A 395 24.55 4.81 -7.54
C VAL A 395 24.04 6.06 -6.81
N PRO A 396 24.14 6.11 -5.46
CA PRO A 396 23.84 7.32 -4.71
C PRO A 396 24.95 8.37 -4.91
N GLN A 397 24.60 9.65 -5.03
CA GLN A 397 25.55 10.73 -5.26
C GLN A 397 25.63 11.71 -4.10
N THR A 398 24.52 11.93 -3.40
CA THR A 398 24.44 12.86 -2.26
C THR A 398 24.43 12.12 -0.93
N TYR A 399 24.79 12.80 0.14
CA TYR A 399 24.72 12.22 1.49
C TYR A 399 23.30 11.71 1.82
N GLY A 400 22.26 12.45 1.43
CA GLY A 400 20.88 12.03 1.61
C GLY A 400 20.55 10.73 0.85
N GLU A 401 21.06 10.58 -0.35
CA GLU A 401 20.90 9.35 -1.14
C GLU A 401 21.69 8.18 -0.54
N PHE A 402 22.90 8.40 -0.02
CA PHE A 402 23.63 7.37 0.70
C PHE A 402 22.87 6.89 1.94
N MET A 403 22.26 7.80 2.71
CA MET A 403 21.43 7.43 3.85
C MET A 403 20.17 6.67 3.43
N MET A 404 19.55 7.05 2.32
CA MET A 404 18.43 6.32 1.75
C MET A 404 18.84 4.90 1.30
N PHE A 405 19.98 4.77 0.67
CA PHE A 405 20.56 3.49 0.23
C PHE A 405 20.84 2.57 1.42
N LEU A 406 21.51 3.05 2.47
CA LEU A 406 21.80 2.27 3.67
C LEU A 406 20.54 1.83 4.41
N ASP A 407 19.55 2.73 4.53
CA ASP A 407 18.27 2.41 5.17
C ASP A 407 17.53 1.31 4.41
N ALA A 408 17.53 1.37 3.09
CA ALA A 408 16.96 0.33 2.21
C ALA A 408 17.75 -0.99 2.32
N ARG A 409 19.07 -0.93 2.35
CA ARG A 409 19.94 -2.10 2.54
C ARG A 409 19.68 -2.80 3.88
N ARG A 410 19.62 -2.06 4.99
CA ARG A 410 19.28 -2.60 6.32
C ARG A 410 17.93 -3.32 6.33
N ARG A 411 16.91 -2.76 5.65
CA ARG A 411 15.60 -3.41 5.53
C ARG A 411 15.66 -4.71 4.72
N SER A 412 16.44 -4.74 3.64
CA SER A 412 16.63 -5.93 2.81
C SER A 412 17.26 -7.08 3.62
N TYR A 413 18.28 -6.82 4.41
CA TYR A 413 18.89 -7.83 5.29
C TYR A 413 17.93 -8.32 6.38
N THR A 414 17.20 -7.40 7.02
CA THR A 414 16.20 -7.77 8.03
C THR A 414 15.09 -8.64 7.42
N ALA A 415 14.74 -8.39 6.17
CA ALA A 415 13.75 -9.18 5.44
C ALA A 415 14.19 -10.62 5.18
N MET A 416 15.47 -10.83 4.91
CA MET A 416 16.07 -12.13 4.57
C MET A 416 16.49 -12.95 5.81
N SER A 417 16.36 -12.37 7.02
CA SER A 417 16.72 -13.08 8.25
C SER A 417 15.88 -14.34 8.42
N PRO A 418 16.50 -15.50 8.78
CA PRO A 418 15.81 -16.77 9.03
C PRO A 418 14.66 -16.64 10.03
N TRP A 419 14.79 -15.75 11.00
CA TRP A 419 13.78 -15.45 12.00
C TRP A 419 12.47 -14.87 11.39
N ASN A 420 12.60 -14.06 10.33
CA ASN A 420 11.40 -13.53 9.65
C ASN A 420 10.71 -14.58 8.78
N LEU A 421 11.46 -15.54 8.22
CA LEU A 421 10.90 -16.65 7.47
C LEU A 421 10.18 -17.64 8.39
N ALA A 422 10.79 -18.00 9.53
CA ALA A 422 10.15 -18.87 10.54
C ALA A 422 8.88 -18.24 11.13
N PHE A 423 8.84 -16.93 11.32
CA PHE A 423 7.65 -16.21 11.81
C PHE A 423 6.50 -16.21 10.81
N LEU A 424 6.77 -16.25 9.52
CA LEU A 424 5.74 -16.36 8.49
C LEU A 424 5.07 -17.75 8.54
N ASP A 425 5.85 -18.80 8.79
CA ASP A 425 5.33 -20.18 8.84
C ASP A 425 4.44 -20.43 10.06
N VAL A 426 4.77 -19.85 11.23
CA VAL A 426 3.93 -19.96 12.44
C VAL A 426 2.57 -19.28 12.24
N ARG A 427 2.53 -18.12 11.57
CA ARG A 427 1.25 -17.44 11.27
C ARG A 427 0.32 -18.28 10.41
N ILE A 428 0.88 -19.03 9.45
CA ILE A 428 0.07 -19.84 8.52
C ILE A 428 -0.50 -21.06 9.19
N SER A 429 0.34 -21.81 9.91
CA SER A 429 -0.11 -23.03 10.61
C SER A 429 -1.24 -22.73 11.62
N THR A 430 -1.16 -21.56 12.28
CA THR A 430 -2.18 -21.12 13.23
C THR A 430 -3.49 -20.73 12.52
N PHE A 431 -3.43 -20.04 11.37
CA PHE A 431 -4.62 -19.69 10.61
C PHE A 431 -5.34 -20.91 10.01
N VAL A 432 -4.59 -21.85 9.44
CA VAL A 432 -5.16 -23.07 8.88
C VAL A 432 -5.84 -23.91 9.96
N SER A 433 -5.25 -24.01 11.15
CA SER A 433 -5.82 -24.73 12.30
C SER A 433 -7.15 -24.12 12.79
N ILE A 434 -7.24 -22.78 12.85
CA ILE A 434 -8.44 -22.09 13.34
C ILE A 434 -9.58 -22.15 12.33
N SER A 435 -9.30 -21.89 11.04
CA SER A 435 -10.34 -21.94 10.00
C SER A 435 -10.90 -23.35 9.78
N GLY A 436 -10.07 -24.38 9.89
CA GLY A 436 -10.52 -25.78 9.82
C GLY A 436 -11.42 -26.21 10.98
N ARG A 437 -11.27 -25.62 12.17
CA ARG A 437 -12.13 -25.94 13.34
C ARG A 437 -13.47 -25.20 13.34
N GLU A 438 -13.55 -24.01 12.77
CA GLU A 438 -14.83 -23.29 12.66
C GLU A 438 -15.75 -23.95 11.63
N ILE A 439 -15.21 -24.49 10.53
CA ILE A 439 -16.00 -25.24 9.54
C ILE A 439 -16.58 -26.53 10.15
N LEU A 440 -15.84 -27.20 11.04
CA LEU A 440 -16.30 -28.41 11.73
C LEU A 440 -17.30 -28.13 12.88
N ARG A 441 -17.44 -26.88 13.35
CA ARG A 441 -18.44 -26.49 14.36
C ARG A 441 -19.73 -25.92 13.76
N ALA A 442 -19.71 -25.58 12.46
CA ALA A 442 -20.87 -25.06 11.73
C ALA A 442 -21.62 -26.16 10.93
N SER A 443 -21.10 -27.39 10.90
CA SER A 443 -21.75 -28.61 10.41
C SER A 443 -22.24 -29.45 11.57
#